data_92fa42e4eec5c985fafb0de30cef6493
#
_entry.id   92fa42e4eec5c985fafb0de30cef6493
#
_cell.length_a   1.000
_cell.length_b   1.000
_cell.length_c   1.000
_cell.angle_alpha   90.00
_cell.angle_beta   90.00
_cell.angle_gamma   90.00
#
_symmetry.space_group_name_H-M   'P 1'
#
loop_
_entity.id
_entity.type
_entity.pdbx_description
1 polymer ?
#
loop_
_entity_poly.entity_id
_entity_poly.type
_entity_poly.pdbx_seq_one_letter_code
_entity_poly.pdbx_strand_id
1 'polypeptide(L)'
;MKKKKKTNHSKAMRCPYCGAPVILRSADGIYYDNSRGTMLYVCSRYPECDAYVRVHQGTNVPVGTMANRRLRELRKQAHHEFDKLYKSGVMSKQEAYYWLAYMISAPLSQAHIGYLGEYYCEVVIKESRKLLERKSLAIKRKKEAKI
;
A
#
# COMPACT_ATOMS: atom_id res chain seq x y z
N MET A 1 35.15 -7.57 -14.49
CA MET A 1 33.97 -7.71 -13.63
C MET A 1 33.18 -6.41 -13.65
N LYS A 2 31.96 -6.42 -14.17
CA LYS A 2 31.08 -5.27 -14.08
C LYS A 2 30.57 -5.19 -12.63
N LYS A 3 31.04 -4.20 -11.86
CA LYS A 3 30.45 -3.90 -10.55
C LYS A 3 28.98 -3.54 -10.78
N LYS A 4 28.06 -4.33 -10.24
CA LYS A 4 26.65 -3.93 -10.18
C LYS A 4 26.60 -2.58 -9.48
N LYS A 5 26.20 -1.52 -10.18
CA LYS A 5 25.96 -0.22 -9.57
C LYS A 5 24.85 -0.43 -8.54
N LYS A 6 25.18 -0.32 -7.25
CA LYS A 6 24.17 -0.22 -6.20
C LYS A 6 23.37 1.03 -6.50
N THR A 7 22.13 0.88 -6.94
CA THR A 7 21.21 2.00 -7.11
C THR A 7 21.03 2.63 -5.73
N ASN A 8 21.58 3.81 -5.55
CA ASN A 8 21.45 4.54 -4.30
C ASN A 8 20.11 5.28 -4.32
N HIS A 9 19.03 4.57 -3.99
CA HIS A 9 17.68 5.12 -3.99
C HIS A 9 17.54 6.35 -3.11
N SER A 10 18.33 6.48 -2.01
CA SER A 10 18.26 7.62 -1.10
C SER A 10 18.74 8.93 -1.72
N LYS A 11 19.74 8.91 -2.61
CA LYS A 11 20.25 10.12 -3.28
C LYS A 11 19.26 10.72 -4.29
N ALA A 12 18.42 9.89 -4.90
CA ALA A 12 17.45 10.31 -5.91
C ALA A 12 16.08 10.68 -5.30
N MET A 13 15.82 10.30 -4.04
CA MET A 13 14.52 10.51 -3.40
C MET A 13 14.42 11.87 -2.76
N ARG A 14 13.33 12.57 -3.09
CA ARG A 14 12.90 13.79 -2.42
C ARG A 14 11.52 13.55 -1.83
N CYS A 15 11.26 14.20 -0.69
CA CYS A 15 9.94 14.12 -0.08
C CYS A 15 8.90 14.76 -1.01
N PRO A 16 7.82 14.03 -1.38
CA PRO A 16 6.79 14.58 -2.27
C PRO A 16 5.96 15.68 -1.62
N TYR A 17 6.05 15.83 -0.30
CA TYR A 17 5.28 16.83 0.45
C TYR A 17 6.02 18.13 0.65
N CYS A 18 7.33 18.10 0.92
CA CYS A 18 8.12 19.29 1.24
C CYS A 18 9.39 19.46 0.41
N GLY A 19 9.73 18.51 -0.44
CA GLY A 19 10.91 18.55 -1.31
C GLY A 19 12.24 18.33 -0.61
N ALA A 20 12.26 18.06 0.70
CA ALA A 20 13.49 17.80 1.45
C ALA A 20 14.12 16.47 1.05
N PRO A 21 15.44 16.29 1.27
CA PRO A 21 16.08 15.00 1.07
C PRO A 21 15.45 13.92 1.94
N VAL A 22 15.52 12.66 1.47
CA VAL A 22 15.02 11.49 2.19
C VAL A 22 16.22 10.69 2.69
N ILE A 23 16.14 10.17 3.92
CA ILE A 23 17.19 9.35 4.53
C ILE A 23 16.67 7.96 4.82
N LEU A 24 17.54 6.97 4.63
CA LEU A 24 17.30 5.58 5.04
C LEU A 24 17.74 5.41 6.48
N ARG A 25 16.84 5.03 7.36
CA ARG A 25 17.13 4.86 8.79
C ARG A 25 16.27 3.78 9.41
N SER A 26 16.65 3.32 10.61
CA SER A 26 15.82 2.43 11.41
C SER A 26 14.50 3.09 11.78
N ALA A 27 13.46 2.26 11.91
CA ALA A 27 12.15 2.67 12.42
C ALA A 27 12.16 2.91 13.96
N ASP A 28 13.30 2.69 14.63
CA ASP A 28 13.43 2.97 16.06
C ASP A 28 13.09 4.45 16.35
N GLY A 29 12.24 4.67 17.33
CA GLY A 29 11.77 6.00 17.68
C GLY A 29 10.59 6.51 16.83
N ILE A 30 10.27 5.83 15.72
CA ILE A 30 9.09 6.11 14.88
C ILE A 30 8.01 5.06 15.14
N TYR A 31 8.39 3.77 15.09
CA TYR A 31 7.50 2.68 15.47
C TYR A 31 7.52 2.49 16.98
N TYR A 32 6.37 2.19 17.57
CA TYR A 32 6.26 1.83 18.97
C TYR A 32 7.07 0.56 19.28
N ASP A 33 6.94 -0.45 18.41
CA ASP A 33 7.70 -1.69 18.48
C ASP A 33 8.42 -1.92 17.15
N ASN A 34 9.75 -1.94 17.20
CA ASN A 34 10.60 -2.25 16.06
C ASN A 34 11.43 -3.52 16.28
N SER A 35 10.85 -4.53 16.94
CA SER A 35 11.51 -5.83 17.21
C SER A 35 11.94 -6.54 15.92
N ARG A 36 11.32 -6.23 14.77
CA ARG A 36 11.65 -6.80 13.46
C ARG A 36 12.82 -6.11 12.76
N GLY A 37 13.37 -5.04 13.35
CA GLY A 37 14.46 -4.29 12.75
C GLY A 37 14.06 -3.62 11.43
N THR A 38 12.86 -3.08 11.36
CA THR A 38 12.34 -2.42 10.15
C THR A 38 13.14 -1.17 9.81
N MET A 39 13.47 -1.00 8.53
CA MET A 39 14.11 0.20 8.00
C MET A 39 13.10 1.02 7.20
N LEU A 40 13.26 2.35 7.25
CA LEU A 40 12.38 3.31 6.59
C LEU A 40 13.18 4.30 5.78
N TYR A 41 12.61 4.73 4.64
CA TYR A 41 12.94 6.01 4.03
C TYR A 41 12.12 7.08 4.71
N VAL A 42 12.77 8.07 5.32
CA VAL A 42 12.13 9.10 6.14
C VAL A 42 12.53 10.48 5.62
N CYS A 43 11.57 11.38 5.53
CA CYS A 43 11.86 12.79 5.22
C CYS A 43 12.87 13.34 6.25
N SER A 44 13.93 14.01 5.77
CA SER A 44 14.95 14.57 6.65
C SER A 44 14.41 15.65 7.62
N ARG A 45 13.22 16.15 7.36
CA ARG A 45 12.51 17.10 8.24
C ARG A 45 11.59 16.44 9.25
N TYR A 46 11.64 15.12 9.39
CA TYR A 46 10.87 14.42 10.42
C TYR A 46 11.26 14.96 11.81
N PRO A 47 10.31 15.25 12.74
CA PRO A 47 8.88 14.96 12.67
C PRO A 47 7.99 16.08 12.11
N GLU A 48 8.53 17.25 11.75
CA GLU A 48 7.72 18.36 11.19
C GLU A 48 7.03 17.95 9.88
N CYS A 49 7.76 17.25 9.02
CA CYS A 49 7.20 16.51 7.90
C CYS A 49 7.29 15.02 8.23
N ASP A 50 6.16 14.38 8.44
CA ASP A 50 6.11 13.02 8.96
C ASP A 50 6.05 11.94 7.88
N ALA A 51 6.46 12.28 6.65
CA ALA A 51 6.45 11.33 5.53
C ALA A 51 7.51 10.25 5.67
N TYR A 52 7.11 9.01 5.49
CA TYR A 52 8.03 7.89 5.39
C TYR A 52 7.42 6.73 4.59
N VAL A 53 8.26 5.76 4.25
CA VAL A 53 7.83 4.50 3.65
C VAL A 53 8.78 3.38 4.08
N ARG A 54 8.23 2.22 4.35
CA ARG A 54 8.98 1.04 4.73
C ARG A 54 9.73 0.45 3.53
N VAL A 55 10.86 -0.21 3.77
CA VAL A 55 11.54 -1.03 2.75
C VAL A 55 11.15 -2.50 2.90
N HIS A 56 11.30 -3.26 1.81
CA HIS A 56 11.23 -4.71 1.88
C HIS A 56 12.34 -5.23 2.78
N GLN A 57 12.01 -6.15 3.68
CA GLN A 57 12.97 -6.66 4.67
C GLN A 57 14.22 -7.24 4.00
N GLY A 58 15.39 -6.86 4.53
CA GLY A 58 16.69 -7.28 4.00
C GLY A 58 17.11 -6.54 2.73
N THR A 59 16.39 -5.52 2.30
CA THR A 59 16.68 -4.72 1.11
C THR A 59 16.65 -3.23 1.43
N ASN A 60 17.03 -2.40 0.44
CA ASN A 60 16.82 -0.95 0.47
C ASN A 60 15.71 -0.51 -0.50
N VAL A 61 14.89 -1.45 -0.98
CA VAL A 61 13.81 -1.20 -1.94
C VAL A 61 12.53 -0.81 -1.19
N PRO A 62 11.97 0.38 -1.45
CA PRO A 62 10.75 0.79 -0.78
C PRO A 62 9.55 -0.08 -1.22
N VAL A 63 8.64 -0.36 -0.29
CA VAL A 63 7.43 -1.14 -0.55
C VAL A 63 6.35 -0.33 -1.28
N GLY A 64 6.56 0.96 -1.44
CA GLY A 64 5.63 1.88 -2.08
C GLY A 64 6.21 3.28 -2.13
N THR A 65 5.37 4.29 -2.23
CA THR A 65 5.76 5.70 -2.22
C THR A 65 5.69 6.28 -0.81
N MET A 66 6.47 7.35 -0.59
CA MET A 66 6.45 8.10 0.66
C MET A 66 5.03 8.54 1.01
N ALA A 67 4.66 8.41 2.27
CA ALA A 67 3.33 8.77 2.75
C ALA A 67 3.41 9.54 4.07
N ASN A 68 2.63 10.63 4.15
CA ASN A 68 2.37 11.30 5.41
C ASN A 68 1.33 10.49 6.23
N ARG A 69 1.06 10.92 7.46
CA ARG A 69 0.13 10.22 8.35
C ARG A 69 -1.24 9.98 7.71
N ARG A 70 -1.82 10.99 7.07
CA ARG A 70 -3.13 10.86 6.42
C ARG A 70 -3.13 9.77 5.35
N LEU A 71 -2.12 9.76 4.48
CA LEU A 71 -2.03 8.75 3.43
C LEU A 71 -1.76 7.35 3.99
N ARG A 72 -0.92 7.24 5.03
CA ARG A 72 -0.71 5.96 5.71
C ARG A 72 -2.01 5.39 6.29
N GLU A 73 -2.83 6.23 6.93
CA GLU A 73 -4.13 5.83 7.46
C GLU A 73 -5.09 5.38 6.34
N LEU A 74 -5.14 6.13 5.24
CA LEU A 74 -5.96 5.77 4.09
C LEU A 74 -5.51 4.45 3.45
N ARG A 75 -4.21 4.23 3.33
CA ARG A 75 -3.68 2.95 2.81
C ARG A 75 -4.05 1.77 3.71
N LYS A 76 -4.03 1.94 5.03
CA LYS A 76 -4.49 0.91 5.97
C LYS A 76 -5.96 0.59 5.76
N GLN A 77 -6.81 1.60 5.64
CA GLN A 77 -8.23 1.41 5.38
C GLN A 77 -8.46 0.74 4.02
N ALA A 78 -7.76 1.17 2.99
CA ALA A 78 -7.86 0.57 1.66
C ALA A 78 -7.45 -0.91 1.67
N HIS A 79 -6.36 -1.26 2.32
CA HIS A 79 -5.97 -2.65 2.53
C HIS A 79 -7.03 -3.46 3.26
N HIS A 80 -7.57 -2.92 4.34
CA HIS A 80 -8.59 -3.60 5.14
C HIS A 80 -9.84 -3.92 4.32
N GLU A 81 -10.36 -2.95 3.58
CA GLU A 81 -11.55 -3.13 2.76
C GLU A 81 -11.28 -4.00 1.53
N PHE A 82 -10.14 -3.83 0.88
CA PHE A 82 -9.75 -4.62 -0.28
C PHE A 82 -9.52 -6.09 0.09
N ASP A 83 -8.82 -6.36 1.18
CA ASP A 83 -8.50 -7.72 1.62
C ASP A 83 -9.77 -8.54 1.93
N LYS A 84 -10.84 -7.91 2.35
CA LYS A 84 -12.13 -8.58 2.56
C LYS A 84 -12.65 -9.29 1.31
N LEU A 85 -12.34 -8.79 0.11
CA LEU A 85 -12.80 -9.38 -1.15
C LEU A 85 -12.36 -10.82 -1.31
N TYR A 86 -11.13 -11.14 -0.95
CA TYR A 86 -10.62 -12.51 -1.08
C TYR A 86 -10.61 -13.27 0.26
N LYS A 87 -10.46 -12.61 1.39
CA LYS A 87 -10.52 -13.26 2.70
C LYS A 87 -11.92 -13.75 3.05
N SER A 88 -12.95 -13.09 2.56
CA SER A 88 -14.35 -13.52 2.74
C SER A 88 -14.74 -14.69 1.86
N GLY A 89 -13.96 -15.03 0.85
CA GLY A 89 -14.25 -16.11 -0.10
C GLY A 89 -15.17 -15.74 -1.25
N VAL A 90 -15.60 -14.46 -1.38
CA VAL A 90 -16.47 -14.05 -2.50
C VAL A 90 -15.75 -14.03 -3.84
N MET A 91 -14.42 -13.97 -3.81
CA MET A 91 -13.56 -14.05 -4.99
C MET A 91 -12.17 -14.52 -4.59
N SER A 92 -11.38 -14.97 -5.57
CA SER A 92 -9.99 -15.35 -5.33
C SER A 92 -9.11 -14.12 -5.14
N LYS A 93 -7.95 -14.31 -4.54
CA LYS A 93 -6.95 -13.24 -4.40
C LYS A 93 -6.50 -12.72 -5.76
N GLN A 94 -6.30 -13.61 -6.72
CA GLN A 94 -5.92 -13.24 -8.09
C GLN A 94 -6.99 -12.38 -8.75
N GLU A 95 -8.26 -12.76 -8.66
CA GLU A 95 -9.39 -11.98 -9.18
C GLU A 95 -9.45 -10.60 -8.53
N ALA A 96 -9.23 -10.52 -7.21
CA ALA A 96 -9.22 -9.26 -6.49
C ALA A 96 -8.12 -8.31 -7.01
N TYR A 97 -6.91 -8.81 -7.25
CA TYR A 97 -5.82 -8.00 -7.79
C TYR A 97 -6.02 -7.59 -9.24
N TYR A 98 -6.63 -8.43 -10.08
CA TYR A 98 -7.05 -8.04 -11.43
C TYR A 98 -8.08 -6.91 -11.39
N TRP A 99 -9.05 -7.03 -10.49
CA TRP A 99 -10.04 -5.96 -10.29
C TRP A 99 -9.39 -4.66 -9.82
N LEU A 100 -8.45 -4.75 -8.85
CA LEU A 100 -7.70 -3.57 -8.38
C LEU A 100 -6.95 -2.87 -9.53
N ALA A 101 -6.23 -3.63 -10.34
CA ALA A 101 -5.51 -3.11 -11.50
C ALA A 101 -6.43 -2.38 -12.46
N TYR A 102 -7.60 -2.95 -12.72
CA TYR A 102 -8.63 -2.32 -13.55
C TYR A 102 -9.12 -0.99 -12.94
N MET A 103 -9.44 -1.00 -11.65
CA MET A 103 -9.97 0.17 -10.95
C MET A 103 -9.00 1.36 -10.92
N ILE A 104 -7.70 1.09 -10.81
CA ILE A 104 -6.67 2.13 -10.76
C ILE A 104 -6.02 2.39 -12.12
N SER A 105 -6.48 1.72 -13.18
CA SER A 105 -5.95 1.82 -14.53
C SER A 105 -4.43 1.60 -14.61
N ALA A 106 -3.95 0.58 -13.91
CA ALA A 106 -2.53 0.24 -13.84
C ALA A 106 -2.27 -1.20 -14.28
N PRO A 107 -1.06 -1.53 -14.74
CA PRO A 107 -0.67 -2.92 -14.98
C PRO A 107 -0.73 -3.72 -13.67
N LEU A 108 -0.98 -5.04 -13.78
CA LEU A 108 -1.06 -5.92 -12.61
C LEU A 108 0.20 -5.84 -11.73
N SER A 109 1.38 -5.72 -12.34
CA SER A 109 2.66 -5.58 -11.64
C SER A 109 2.75 -4.32 -10.77
N GLN A 110 1.91 -3.32 -11.02
CA GLN A 110 1.86 -2.05 -10.26
C GLN A 110 0.59 -1.91 -9.44
N ALA A 111 -0.24 -2.95 -9.38
CA ALA A 111 -1.48 -2.94 -8.62
C ALA A 111 -1.20 -3.23 -7.13
N HIS A 112 -0.58 -2.28 -6.45
CA HIS A 112 -0.25 -2.34 -5.03
C HIS A 112 -0.78 -1.09 -4.33
N ILE A 113 -1.49 -1.28 -3.22
CA ILE A 113 -2.05 -0.18 -2.44
C ILE A 113 -0.97 0.77 -1.92
N GLY A 114 0.23 0.25 -1.65
CA GLY A 114 1.40 1.06 -1.25
C GLY A 114 1.87 2.10 -2.27
N TYR A 115 1.42 2.03 -3.51
CA TYR A 115 1.72 3.03 -4.55
C TYR A 115 0.60 4.06 -4.74
N LEU A 116 -0.54 3.88 -4.08
CA LEU A 116 -1.71 4.74 -4.28
C LEU A 116 -1.61 6.04 -3.49
N GLY A 117 -2.01 7.14 -4.12
CA GLY A 117 -2.28 8.40 -3.45
C GLY A 117 -3.66 8.42 -2.77
N GLU A 118 -4.02 9.56 -2.17
CA GLU A 118 -5.28 9.69 -1.42
C GLU A 118 -6.51 9.37 -2.26
N TYR A 119 -6.58 9.91 -3.47
CA TYR A 119 -7.73 9.72 -4.36
C TYR A 119 -8.01 8.24 -4.61
N TYR A 120 -7.00 7.49 -5.05
CA TYR A 120 -7.19 6.07 -5.35
C TYR A 120 -7.39 5.21 -4.11
N CYS A 121 -6.83 5.58 -2.96
CA CYS A 121 -7.17 4.92 -1.70
C CYS A 121 -8.66 5.07 -1.39
N GLU A 122 -9.21 6.26 -1.55
CA GLU A 122 -10.64 6.51 -1.33
C GLU A 122 -11.52 5.74 -2.34
N VAL A 123 -11.12 5.69 -3.60
CA VAL A 123 -11.78 4.87 -4.63
C VAL A 123 -11.78 3.39 -4.25
N VAL A 124 -10.63 2.85 -3.84
CA VAL A 124 -10.51 1.44 -3.45
C VAL A 124 -11.39 1.13 -2.24
N ILE A 125 -11.40 2.00 -1.23
CA ILE A 125 -12.24 1.83 -0.04
C ILE A 125 -13.71 1.74 -0.44
N LYS A 126 -14.19 2.71 -1.18
CA LYS A 126 -15.59 2.83 -1.60
C LYS A 126 -16.02 1.67 -2.51
N GLU A 127 -15.24 1.40 -3.55
CA GLU A 127 -15.58 0.40 -4.55
C GLU A 127 -15.41 -1.03 -4.03
N SER A 128 -14.45 -1.27 -3.14
CA SER A 128 -14.30 -2.57 -2.46
C SER A 128 -15.55 -2.90 -1.63
N ARG A 129 -16.06 -1.93 -0.88
CA ARG A 129 -17.30 -2.10 -0.10
C ARG A 129 -18.49 -2.43 -0.98
N LYS A 130 -18.65 -1.71 -2.08
CA LYS A 130 -19.73 -1.95 -3.05
C LYS A 130 -19.62 -3.33 -3.70
N LEU A 131 -18.42 -3.72 -4.11
CA LEU A 131 -18.19 -5.01 -4.74
C LEU A 131 -18.44 -6.16 -3.77
N LEU A 132 -17.97 -6.05 -2.53
CA LEU A 132 -18.22 -7.05 -1.49
C LEU A 132 -19.72 -7.23 -1.25
N GLU A 133 -20.48 -6.15 -1.14
CA GLU A 133 -21.92 -6.18 -0.95
C GLU A 133 -22.63 -6.87 -2.12
N ARG A 134 -22.31 -6.49 -3.36
CA ARG A 134 -22.90 -7.10 -4.57
C ARG A 134 -22.61 -8.60 -4.66
N LYS A 135 -21.35 -8.99 -4.40
CA LYS A 135 -20.94 -10.42 -4.44
C LYS A 135 -21.61 -11.22 -3.34
N SER A 136 -21.73 -10.66 -2.13
CA SER A 136 -22.39 -11.31 -1.00
C SER A 136 -23.89 -11.52 -1.26
N LEU A 137 -24.55 -10.51 -1.82
CA LEU A 137 -25.97 -10.62 -2.21
C LEU A 137 -26.19 -11.64 -3.32
N ALA A 138 -25.31 -11.70 -4.32
CA ALA A 138 -25.39 -12.69 -5.40
C ALA A 138 -25.25 -14.12 -4.87
N ILE A 139 -24.34 -14.35 -3.93
CA ILE A 139 -24.17 -15.66 -3.27
C ILE A 139 -25.42 -16.04 -2.47
N LYS A 140 -25.96 -15.10 -1.70
CA LYS A 140 -27.17 -15.29 -0.90
C LYS A 140 -28.37 -15.66 -1.78
N ARG A 141 -28.58 -14.95 -2.90
CA ARG A 141 -29.65 -15.23 -3.87
C ARG A 141 -29.53 -16.61 -4.49
N LYS A 142 -28.33 -17.06 -4.83
CA LYS A 142 -28.08 -18.41 -5.35
C LYS A 142 -28.42 -19.48 -4.34
N LYS A 143 -28.12 -19.28 -3.05
CA LYS A 143 -28.48 -20.21 -1.97
C LYS A 143 -29.98 -20.28 -1.78
N GLU A 144 -30.69 -19.15 -1.81
CA GLU A 144 -32.15 -19.09 -1.70
C GLU A 144 -32.85 -19.76 -2.87
N ALA A 145 -32.32 -19.64 -4.09
CA ALA A 145 -32.87 -20.26 -5.29
C ALA A 145 -32.74 -21.80 -5.34
N LYS A 146 -31.91 -22.41 -4.50
CA LYS A 146 -31.68 -23.86 -4.43
C LYS A 146 -32.58 -24.59 -3.41
N ILE A 147 -33.45 -23.90 -2.74
CA ILE A 147 -34.39 -24.47 -1.76
C ILE A 147 -35.61 -25.04 -2.47
#